data_0324589d8df0f4aa69b776304be38b65
#
_entry.id   0324589d8df0f4aa69b776304be38b65
#
_cell.length_a   1.000
_cell.length_b   1.000
_cell.length_c   1.000
_cell.angle_alpha   90.00
_cell.angle_beta   90.00
_cell.angle_gamma   90.00
#
_symmetry.space_group_name_H-M   'P 1'
#
loop_
_entity.id
_entity.type
_entity.pdbx_description
1 polymer ?
#
loop_
_entity_poly.entity_id
_entity_poly.type
_entity_poly.pdbx_seq_one_letter_code
_entity_poly.pdbx_strand_id
1 'polypeptide(L)'
;MKKYFTLLSAILIITSCDIVEGPYLTDENVNPIDTTTNTYVKNVLVEDFTGHLCPNCPDAARELDAIHDIYGDQIIGMAIHVSKSFARPYPASQAPSFQYDFRTQWGDNWDDFYGISAMGLPRGMVNRIGYPDNHKLSKDEWATEVTNELNKEVDFGIDINTTINSITISSNVLNNVNGDYNLVVCLTESNIINWQKDGQENVENYIHNHVLKSVLTDENLSNSTSYIAGEQIETLINYDLATLEQSNMDYSTNTAELGNGNAGDWNASNMSIIAYIYNTTTKEIMQAEEAYLNE
;
A
#
# COMPACT_ATOMS: atom_id res chain seq x y z
N MET A 1 64.62 -11.71 56.87
CA MET A 1 65.20 -11.87 55.54
C MET A 1 64.15 -12.54 54.64
N LYS A 2 63.38 -11.77 53.88
CA LYS A 2 62.40 -12.29 52.88
C LYS A 2 62.79 -11.68 51.54
N LYS A 3 63.20 -12.53 50.62
CA LYS A 3 63.58 -12.17 49.25
C LYS A 3 62.29 -12.08 48.42
N TYR A 4 62.05 -10.91 47.84
CA TYR A 4 60.98 -10.72 46.84
C TYR A 4 61.54 -11.04 45.45
N PHE A 5 60.91 -12.00 44.79
CA PHE A 5 61.21 -12.41 43.42
C PHE A 5 60.20 -11.67 42.47
N THR A 6 60.70 -10.70 41.74
CA THR A 6 59.92 -9.94 40.80
C THR A 6 59.91 -10.67 39.46
N LEU A 7 58.76 -11.19 39.05
CA LEU A 7 58.56 -11.84 37.73
C LEU A 7 58.23 -10.77 36.71
N LEU A 8 59.14 -10.53 35.78
CA LEU A 8 58.92 -9.60 34.64
C LEU A 8 58.28 -10.37 33.48
N SER A 9 56.98 -10.15 33.22
CA SER A 9 56.26 -10.74 32.13
C SER A 9 56.48 -9.89 30.87
N ALA A 10 57.19 -10.43 29.87
CA ALA A 10 57.38 -9.82 28.57
C ALA A 10 56.15 -10.10 27.68
N ILE A 11 55.42 -9.07 27.33
CA ILE A 11 54.33 -9.14 26.35
C ILE A 11 54.93 -9.03 24.94
N LEU A 12 54.89 -10.12 24.17
CA LEU A 12 55.21 -10.13 22.74
C LEU A 12 53.98 -9.60 21.96
N ILE A 13 54.11 -8.42 21.38
CA ILE A 13 53.16 -7.90 20.40
C ILE A 13 53.59 -8.39 19.04
N ILE A 14 52.87 -9.36 18.49
CA ILE A 14 53.04 -9.81 17.10
C ILE A 14 52.14 -8.91 16.22
N THR A 15 52.73 -7.90 15.57
CA THR A 15 52.09 -7.19 14.46
C THR A 15 52.27 -8.02 13.21
N SER A 16 51.27 -8.79 12.86
CA SER A 16 51.20 -9.43 11.54
C SER A 16 50.64 -8.42 10.53
N CYS A 17 51.52 -7.76 9.79
CA CYS A 17 51.12 -7.12 8.52
C CYS A 17 51.16 -8.20 7.47
N ASP A 18 50.00 -8.69 7.06
CA ASP A 18 49.86 -9.52 5.89
C ASP A 18 49.88 -8.61 4.65
N ILE A 19 51.05 -8.52 4.00
CA ILE A 19 51.17 -7.87 2.70
C ILE A 19 50.92 -8.96 1.66
N VAL A 20 49.70 -8.99 1.10
CA VAL A 20 49.36 -9.83 -0.03
C VAL A 20 49.98 -9.19 -1.29
N GLU A 21 51.18 -9.63 -1.66
CA GLU A 21 51.74 -9.39 -3.00
C GLU A 21 51.21 -10.45 -3.95
N GLY A 22 50.22 -10.11 -4.77
CA GLY A 22 49.69 -10.99 -5.82
C GLY A 22 49.87 -10.36 -7.22
N PRO A 23 49.97 -11.16 -8.27
CA PRO A 23 49.62 -10.63 -9.55
C PRO A 23 48.11 -10.46 -9.60
N TYR A 24 47.64 -9.23 -9.54
CA TYR A 24 46.24 -8.95 -9.87
C TYR A 24 46.05 -9.31 -11.35
N LEU A 25 45.24 -10.32 -11.64
CA LEU A 25 44.79 -10.59 -12.99
C LEU A 25 43.99 -9.36 -13.45
N THR A 26 44.64 -8.51 -14.22
CA THR A 26 43.94 -7.49 -14.98
C THR A 26 43.32 -8.17 -16.21
N ASP A 27 42.20 -8.84 -16.04
CA ASP A 27 41.33 -9.16 -17.13
C ASP A 27 40.66 -7.84 -17.58
N GLU A 28 41.21 -7.29 -18.69
CA GLU A 28 40.68 -6.06 -19.32
C GLU A 28 39.31 -6.23 -19.96
N ASN A 29 38.53 -7.25 -19.57
CA ASN A 29 37.18 -7.52 -20.07
C ASN A 29 36.20 -7.96 -18.98
N VAL A 30 36.40 -7.58 -17.74
CA VAL A 30 35.29 -7.63 -16.79
C VAL A 30 34.51 -6.33 -17.02
N ASN A 31 33.45 -6.40 -17.82
CA ASN A 31 32.39 -5.42 -17.68
C ASN A 31 32.13 -5.35 -16.16
N PRO A 32 32.14 -4.14 -15.54
CA PRO A 32 31.71 -4.06 -14.14
C PRO A 32 30.35 -4.74 -14.09
N ILE A 33 30.28 -5.87 -13.38
CA ILE A 33 29.00 -6.36 -12.94
C ILE A 33 28.48 -5.20 -12.11
N ASP A 34 27.54 -4.46 -12.69
CA ASP A 34 26.79 -3.45 -11.97
C ASP A 34 26.05 -4.21 -10.87
N THR A 35 26.70 -4.35 -9.73
CA THR A 35 26.04 -4.73 -8.49
C THR A 35 25.29 -3.50 -8.01
N THR A 36 24.35 -3.00 -8.81
CA THR A 36 23.23 -2.26 -8.26
C THR A 36 22.56 -3.25 -7.32
N THR A 37 22.89 -3.17 -6.05
CA THR A 37 22.14 -3.86 -5.01
C THR A 37 20.70 -3.43 -5.23
N ASN A 38 19.87 -4.37 -5.66
CA ASN A 38 18.43 -4.16 -5.76
C ASN A 38 17.98 -3.61 -4.41
N THR A 39 17.62 -2.33 -4.36
CA THR A 39 17.24 -1.63 -3.12
C THR A 39 15.77 -1.82 -2.80
N TYR A 40 15.01 -2.43 -3.71
CA TYR A 40 13.58 -2.64 -3.51
C TYR A 40 13.31 -3.79 -2.53
N VAL A 41 12.48 -3.53 -1.57
CA VAL A 41 11.96 -4.51 -0.62
C VAL A 41 10.52 -4.88 -0.98
N LYS A 42 10.05 -6.03 -0.55
CA LYS A 42 8.66 -6.42 -0.76
C LYS A 42 7.76 -5.58 0.13
N ASN A 43 6.82 -4.87 -0.49
CA ASN A 43 5.73 -4.20 0.21
C ASN A 43 4.43 -4.99 0.03
N VAL A 44 3.54 -4.84 0.99
CA VAL A 44 2.27 -5.55 1.05
C VAL A 44 1.13 -4.57 1.17
N LEU A 45 0.21 -4.60 0.20
CA LEU A 45 -1.03 -3.83 0.25
C LEU A 45 -2.10 -4.61 1.01
N VAL A 46 -2.66 -3.98 2.04
CA VAL A 46 -3.84 -4.47 2.77
C VAL A 46 -5.03 -3.60 2.39
N GLU A 47 -5.97 -4.18 1.65
CA GLU A 47 -7.22 -3.54 1.26
C GLU A 47 -8.27 -3.86 2.33
N ASP A 48 -8.55 -2.90 3.24
CA ASP A 48 -9.57 -3.02 4.30
C ASP A 48 -10.93 -2.53 3.79
N PHE A 49 -11.83 -3.45 3.48
CA PHE A 49 -13.22 -3.12 3.12
C PHE A 49 -14.01 -2.84 4.40
N THR A 50 -14.49 -1.61 4.51
CA THR A 50 -14.95 -1.01 5.75
C THR A 50 -16.20 -0.14 5.57
N GLY A 51 -16.63 0.53 6.62
CA GLY A 51 -17.72 1.53 6.58
C GLY A 51 -17.98 2.16 7.93
N HIS A 52 -18.32 3.44 7.93
CA HIS A 52 -18.52 4.23 9.14
C HIS A 52 -19.73 3.76 9.99
N LEU A 53 -20.67 3.00 9.41
CA LEU A 53 -21.79 2.40 10.13
C LEU A 53 -21.48 0.97 10.62
N CYS A 54 -20.30 0.43 10.35
CA CYS A 54 -19.88 -0.90 10.76
C CYS A 54 -19.28 -0.85 12.17
N PRO A 55 -19.93 -1.45 13.18
CA PRO A 55 -19.47 -1.33 14.56
C PRO A 55 -18.18 -2.11 14.88
N ASN A 56 -17.81 -3.09 14.03
CA ASN A 56 -16.61 -3.92 14.22
C ASN A 56 -15.43 -3.48 13.31
N CYS A 57 -15.65 -2.53 12.38
CA CYS A 57 -14.63 -2.10 11.46
C CYS A 57 -13.46 -1.34 12.12
N PRO A 58 -13.66 -0.58 13.21
CA PRO A 58 -12.54 -0.01 13.96
C PRO A 58 -11.56 -1.05 14.53
N ASP A 59 -12.02 -2.29 14.81
CA ASP A 59 -11.11 -3.36 15.23
C ASP A 59 -10.14 -3.78 14.09
N ALA A 60 -10.61 -3.74 12.85
CA ALA A 60 -9.76 -4.04 11.70
C ALA A 60 -8.74 -2.92 11.43
N ALA A 61 -9.16 -1.67 11.56
CA ALA A 61 -8.23 -0.53 11.48
C ALA A 61 -7.11 -0.64 12.53
N ARG A 62 -7.47 -0.97 13.78
CA ARG A 62 -6.49 -1.20 14.86
C ARG A 62 -5.56 -2.40 14.59
N GLU A 63 -6.05 -3.45 13.95
CA GLU A 63 -5.21 -4.59 13.54
C GLU A 63 -4.21 -4.16 12.45
N LEU A 64 -4.66 -3.38 11.47
CA LEU A 64 -3.79 -2.84 10.42
C LEU A 64 -2.71 -1.93 11.01
N ASP A 65 -3.06 -1.04 11.93
CA ASP A 65 -2.13 -0.18 12.66
C ASP A 65 -1.09 -1.04 13.42
N ALA A 66 -1.52 -2.11 14.09
CA ALA A 66 -0.61 -3.00 14.82
C ALA A 66 0.36 -3.76 13.88
N ILE A 67 -0.09 -4.15 12.71
CA ILE A 67 0.76 -4.77 11.68
C ILE A 67 1.78 -3.74 11.15
N HIS A 68 1.34 -2.51 10.89
CA HIS A 68 2.21 -1.42 10.47
C HIS A 68 3.25 -1.08 11.54
N ASP A 69 2.90 -1.08 12.82
CA ASP A 69 3.85 -0.86 13.93
C ASP A 69 4.99 -1.90 13.96
N ILE A 70 4.74 -3.11 13.44
CA ILE A 70 5.74 -4.20 13.40
C ILE A 70 6.64 -4.08 12.17
N TYR A 71 6.06 -3.81 10.99
CA TYR A 71 6.76 -3.92 9.70
C TYR A 71 7.05 -2.57 9.04
N GLY A 72 6.53 -1.46 9.61
CA GLY A 72 6.74 -0.09 9.10
C GLY A 72 6.21 0.10 7.69
N ASP A 73 6.93 0.88 6.92
CA ASP A 73 6.54 1.33 5.56
C ASP A 73 6.40 0.18 4.52
N GLN A 74 6.75 -1.06 4.90
CA GLN A 74 6.48 -2.21 4.05
C GLN A 74 4.98 -2.59 4.00
N ILE A 75 4.17 -2.04 4.91
CA ILE A 75 2.73 -2.26 4.96
C ILE A 75 2.01 -1.01 4.49
N ILE A 76 1.28 -1.17 3.42
CA ILE A 76 0.47 -0.11 2.83
C ILE A 76 -0.99 -0.44 3.10
N GLY A 77 -1.69 0.46 3.79
CA GLY A 77 -3.10 0.33 4.09
C GLY A 77 -3.97 1.06 3.08
N MET A 78 -5.13 0.50 2.73
CA MET A 78 -6.15 1.19 1.95
C MET A 78 -7.53 0.86 2.50
N ALA A 79 -8.19 1.85 3.12
CA ALA A 79 -9.54 1.73 3.65
C ALA A 79 -10.58 2.01 2.57
N ILE A 80 -11.36 1.00 2.20
CA ILE A 80 -12.33 1.05 1.11
C ILE A 80 -13.73 1.00 1.71
N HIS A 81 -14.38 2.16 1.81
CA HIS A 81 -15.74 2.25 2.33
C HIS A 81 -16.74 1.79 1.29
N VAL A 82 -17.53 0.76 1.61
CA VAL A 82 -18.43 0.11 0.65
C VAL A 82 -19.80 -0.20 1.25
N SER A 83 -20.73 -0.43 0.36
CA SER A 83 -22.10 -0.85 0.56
C SER A 83 -23.02 0.17 1.23
N LYS A 84 -24.31 0.10 0.86
CA LYS A 84 -25.35 0.91 1.50
C LYS A 84 -25.63 0.54 2.98
N SER A 85 -25.26 -0.67 3.39
CA SER A 85 -25.51 -1.12 4.75
C SER A 85 -24.51 -0.57 5.75
N PHE A 86 -23.26 -0.39 5.30
CA PHE A 86 -22.15 -0.07 6.19
C PHE A 86 -21.52 1.31 5.96
N ALA A 87 -21.69 1.91 4.75
CA ALA A 87 -21.00 3.15 4.42
C ALA A 87 -21.89 4.27 3.88
N ARG A 88 -23.21 4.06 3.73
CA ARG A 88 -24.11 5.14 3.29
C ARG A 88 -24.19 6.26 4.31
N PRO A 89 -24.31 7.51 3.88
CA PRO A 89 -24.62 8.59 4.81
C PRO A 89 -26.02 8.46 5.41
N TYR A 90 -26.23 9.06 6.58
CA TYR A 90 -27.57 9.16 7.16
C TYR A 90 -28.40 10.25 6.48
N PRO A 91 -29.74 10.13 6.48
CA PRO A 91 -30.62 11.20 5.99
C PRO A 91 -30.37 12.53 6.75
N ALA A 92 -30.58 13.66 6.08
CA ALA A 92 -30.39 14.99 6.65
C ALA A 92 -31.17 15.22 7.96
N SER A 93 -32.27 14.50 8.19
CA SER A 93 -33.03 14.55 9.45
C SER A 93 -32.27 14.01 10.66
N GLN A 94 -31.15 13.33 10.44
CA GLN A 94 -30.27 12.79 11.49
C GLN A 94 -28.95 13.57 11.62
N ALA A 95 -28.84 14.72 10.95
CA ALA A 95 -27.67 15.58 11.06
C ALA A 95 -27.43 16.01 12.53
N PRO A 96 -26.15 16.17 12.96
CA PRO A 96 -24.95 16.12 12.13
C PRO A 96 -24.33 14.72 11.96
N SER A 97 -24.93 13.65 12.55
CA SER A 97 -24.33 12.34 12.62
C SER A 97 -24.28 11.64 11.26
N PHE A 98 -23.11 11.08 10.90
CA PHE A 98 -22.91 10.19 9.74
C PHE A 98 -23.36 10.80 8.41
N GLN A 99 -23.06 12.09 8.19
CA GLN A 99 -23.50 12.79 6.98
C GLN A 99 -22.52 12.63 5.81
N TYR A 100 -21.27 12.31 6.06
CA TYR A 100 -20.25 12.16 5.02
C TYR A 100 -20.40 10.84 4.28
N ASP A 101 -20.29 10.86 2.95
CA ASP A 101 -20.27 9.65 2.12
C ASP A 101 -18.84 9.32 1.73
N PHE A 102 -18.27 8.32 2.38
CA PHE A 102 -16.91 7.86 2.13
C PHE A 102 -16.77 6.95 0.91
N ARG A 103 -17.88 6.51 0.33
CA ARG A 103 -17.86 5.58 -0.81
C ARG A 103 -17.34 6.25 -2.06
N THR A 104 -16.70 5.44 -2.90
CA THR A 104 -16.28 5.82 -4.24
C THR A 104 -16.83 4.83 -5.25
N GLN A 105 -16.95 5.24 -6.52
CA GLN A 105 -17.33 4.34 -7.60
C GLN A 105 -16.38 3.13 -7.69
N TRP A 106 -15.09 3.36 -7.48
CA TRP A 106 -14.08 2.32 -7.54
C TRP A 106 -14.20 1.32 -6.39
N GLY A 107 -14.43 1.80 -5.18
CA GLY A 107 -14.64 0.95 -4.02
C GLY A 107 -15.85 0.04 -4.19
N ASP A 108 -17.00 0.60 -4.60
CA ASP A 108 -18.22 -0.18 -4.85
C ASP A 108 -18.02 -1.17 -6.01
N ASN A 109 -17.33 -0.79 -7.10
CA ASN A 109 -17.02 -1.71 -8.21
C ASN A 109 -16.11 -2.87 -7.78
N TRP A 110 -15.09 -2.60 -6.92
CA TRP A 110 -14.22 -3.64 -6.39
C TRP A 110 -14.96 -4.55 -5.42
N ASP A 111 -15.82 -4.00 -4.57
CA ASP A 111 -16.66 -4.80 -3.68
C ASP A 111 -17.58 -5.74 -4.46
N ASP A 112 -18.22 -5.24 -5.51
CA ASP A 112 -19.07 -6.07 -6.40
C ASP A 112 -18.25 -7.15 -7.10
N PHE A 113 -17.04 -6.83 -7.60
CA PHE A 113 -16.20 -7.76 -8.32
C PHE A 113 -15.62 -8.86 -7.42
N TYR A 114 -15.08 -8.47 -6.26
CA TYR A 114 -14.48 -9.41 -5.32
C TYR A 114 -15.50 -10.02 -4.35
N GLY A 115 -16.69 -9.43 -4.22
CA GLY A 115 -17.78 -9.92 -3.38
C GLY A 115 -17.48 -9.86 -1.88
N ILE A 116 -16.78 -8.83 -1.42
CA ILE A 116 -16.24 -8.76 -0.06
C ILE A 116 -17.34 -8.51 0.97
N SER A 117 -18.11 -7.42 0.82
CA SER A 117 -19.14 -7.00 1.79
C SER A 117 -20.31 -7.98 1.87
N ALA A 118 -20.51 -8.82 0.86
CA ALA A 118 -21.50 -9.88 0.87
C ALA A 118 -21.29 -10.90 2.00
N MET A 119 -20.06 -11.01 2.52
CA MET A 119 -19.72 -11.86 3.66
C MET A 119 -19.78 -11.14 5.01
N GLY A 120 -20.19 -9.86 5.00
CA GLY A 120 -20.16 -8.97 6.16
C GLY A 120 -18.80 -8.30 6.36
N LEU A 121 -18.80 -7.15 7.06
CA LEU A 121 -17.61 -6.35 7.33
C LEU A 121 -17.26 -6.40 8.83
N PRO A 122 -15.96 -6.19 9.22
CA PRO A 122 -14.82 -5.92 8.36
C PRO A 122 -14.33 -7.17 7.64
N ARG A 123 -13.80 -6.98 6.45
CA ARG A 123 -13.07 -7.97 5.65
C ARG A 123 -12.07 -7.28 4.76
N GLY A 124 -11.01 -7.99 4.38
CA GLY A 124 -10.01 -7.39 3.51
C GLY A 124 -9.32 -8.40 2.63
N MET A 125 -8.37 -7.88 1.86
CA MET A 125 -7.46 -8.66 1.04
C MET A 125 -6.02 -8.26 1.37
N VAL A 126 -5.12 -9.22 1.41
CA VAL A 126 -3.68 -9.01 1.52
C VAL A 126 -3.07 -9.38 0.17
N ASN A 127 -2.54 -8.39 -0.56
CA ASN A 127 -2.05 -8.56 -1.95
C ASN A 127 -3.01 -9.36 -2.85
N ARG A 128 -4.30 -9.42 -2.53
CA ARG A 128 -5.35 -10.19 -3.26
C ARG A 128 -5.05 -11.68 -3.42
N ILE A 129 -4.19 -12.25 -2.54
CA ILE A 129 -3.83 -13.66 -2.58
C ILE A 129 -5.06 -14.55 -2.47
N GLY A 130 -4.96 -15.73 -3.09
CA GLY A 130 -6.03 -16.73 -3.00
C GLY A 130 -7.28 -16.44 -3.82
N TYR A 131 -7.30 -15.41 -4.68
CA TYR A 131 -8.41 -15.20 -5.61
C TYR A 131 -8.51 -16.38 -6.60
N PRO A 132 -9.73 -16.85 -6.93
CA PRO A 132 -11.04 -16.31 -6.55
C PRO A 132 -11.66 -16.88 -5.25
N ASP A 133 -11.09 -17.90 -4.64
CA ASP A 133 -11.79 -18.67 -3.63
C ASP A 133 -11.47 -18.28 -2.17
N ASN A 134 -10.23 -17.82 -1.90
CA ASN A 134 -9.72 -17.60 -0.54
C ASN A 134 -9.18 -16.19 -0.28
N HIS A 135 -9.53 -15.20 -1.10
CA HIS A 135 -9.01 -13.84 -1.00
C HIS A 135 -9.72 -12.97 0.06
N LYS A 136 -10.87 -13.39 0.56
CA LYS A 136 -11.75 -12.63 1.48
C LYS A 136 -11.37 -12.92 2.93
N LEU A 137 -10.30 -12.30 3.38
CA LEU A 137 -9.71 -12.56 4.70
C LEU A 137 -10.45 -11.81 5.82
N SER A 138 -10.59 -12.46 6.97
CA SER A 138 -10.92 -11.76 8.22
C SER A 138 -9.69 -11.02 8.73
N LYS A 139 -9.89 -9.96 9.52
CA LYS A 139 -8.78 -9.18 10.11
C LYS A 139 -7.78 -10.05 10.89
N ASP A 140 -8.23 -11.12 11.52
CA ASP A 140 -7.40 -12.02 12.32
C ASP A 140 -6.44 -12.88 11.48
N GLU A 141 -6.64 -12.93 10.15
CA GLU A 141 -5.77 -13.65 9.21
C GLU A 141 -4.71 -12.72 8.59
N TRP A 142 -4.89 -11.40 8.64
CA TRP A 142 -4.03 -10.43 7.95
C TRP A 142 -2.56 -10.52 8.36
N ALA A 143 -2.26 -10.54 9.65
CA ALA A 143 -0.87 -10.59 10.14
C ALA A 143 -0.11 -11.83 9.63
N THR A 144 -0.79 -12.98 9.53
CA THR A 144 -0.20 -14.21 9.00
C THR A 144 0.09 -14.08 7.50
N GLU A 145 -0.88 -13.60 6.73
CA GLU A 145 -0.72 -13.48 5.29
C GLU A 145 0.26 -12.37 4.90
N VAL A 146 0.28 -11.26 5.64
CA VAL A 146 1.31 -10.21 5.51
C VAL A 146 2.71 -10.81 5.70
N THR A 147 2.92 -11.59 6.76
CA THR A 147 4.20 -12.24 7.00
C THR A 147 4.59 -13.18 5.85
N ASN A 148 3.64 -13.94 5.30
CA ASN A 148 3.88 -14.82 4.16
C ASN A 148 4.27 -14.01 2.91
N GLU A 149 3.56 -12.90 2.64
CA GLU A 149 3.82 -12.05 1.48
C GLU A 149 5.17 -11.33 1.55
N LEU A 150 5.55 -10.81 2.73
CA LEU A 150 6.84 -10.13 2.92
C LEU A 150 8.06 -11.03 2.65
N ASN A 151 7.89 -12.36 2.71
CA ASN A 151 8.95 -13.34 2.43
C ASN A 151 9.06 -13.71 0.94
N LYS A 152 8.18 -13.20 0.07
CA LYS A 152 8.24 -13.46 -1.38
C LYS A 152 9.34 -12.62 -2.05
N GLU A 153 9.85 -13.14 -3.16
CA GLU A 153 10.77 -12.38 -4.02
C GLU A 153 10.07 -11.15 -4.63
N VAL A 154 10.84 -10.13 -4.92
CA VAL A 154 10.38 -8.88 -5.53
C VAL A 154 10.68 -8.92 -7.02
N ASP A 155 9.64 -9.02 -7.83
CA ASP A 155 9.76 -9.06 -9.29
C ASP A 155 9.75 -7.65 -9.91
N PHE A 156 9.10 -6.70 -9.25
CA PHE A 156 8.99 -5.30 -9.69
C PHE A 156 9.36 -4.35 -8.55
N GLY A 157 10.10 -3.30 -8.88
CA GLY A 157 10.26 -2.12 -8.04
C GLY A 157 9.35 -1.01 -8.55
N ILE A 158 8.85 -0.16 -7.66
CA ILE A 158 8.02 0.99 -8.01
C ILE A 158 8.64 2.23 -7.37
N ASP A 159 8.86 3.27 -8.17
CA ASP A 159 9.20 4.60 -7.68
C ASP A 159 8.07 5.57 -8.05
N ILE A 160 7.65 6.37 -7.08
CA ILE A 160 6.60 7.39 -7.25
C ILE A 160 7.22 8.77 -7.13
N ASN A 161 7.06 9.58 -8.17
CA ASN A 161 7.46 10.98 -8.16
C ASN A 161 6.22 11.87 -8.37
N THR A 162 5.88 12.66 -7.37
CA THR A 162 4.69 13.52 -7.36
C THR A 162 5.05 14.97 -7.63
N THR A 163 4.19 15.66 -8.35
CA THR A 163 4.16 17.12 -8.50
C THR A 163 2.71 17.58 -8.32
N ILE A 164 2.47 18.90 -8.32
CA ILE A 164 1.15 19.48 -8.06
C ILE A 164 0.01 18.84 -8.91
N ASN A 165 0.26 18.54 -10.18
CA ASN A 165 -0.78 18.08 -11.10
C ASN A 165 -0.36 16.84 -11.91
N SER A 166 0.75 16.19 -11.56
CA SER A 166 1.19 15.00 -12.26
C SER A 166 1.95 14.04 -11.36
N ILE A 167 1.87 12.78 -11.69
CA ILE A 167 2.57 11.69 -11.02
C ILE A 167 3.32 10.93 -12.11
N THR A 168 4.60 10.68 -11.88
CA THR A 168 5.40 9.77 -12.69
C THR A 168 5.64 8.49 -11.89
N ILE A 169 5.22 7.36 -12.43
CA ILE A 169 5.50 6.04 -11.87
C ILE A 169 6.60 5.40 -12.71
N SER A 170 7.70 5.01 -12.06
CA SER A 170 8.74 4.21 -12.69
C SER A 170 8.62 2.77 -12.17
N SER A 171 8.19 1.86 -13.04
CA SER A 171 8.09 0.43 -12.76
C SER A 171 9.36 -0.26 -13.23
N ASN A 172 10.15 -0.78 -12.31
CA ASN A 172 11.46 -1.40 -12.57
C ASN A 172 11.33 -2.92 -12.54
N VAL A 173 11.68 -3.59 -13.62
CA VAL A 173 11.64 -5.06 -13.70
C VAL A 173 12.91 -5.63 -13.06
N LEU A 174 12.78 -6.40 -12.00
CA LEU A 174 13.90 -6.91 -11.21
C LEU A 174 14.26 -8.34 -11.58
N ASN A 175 13.27 -9.15 -11.97
CA ASN A 175 13.42 -10.52 -12.43
C ASN A 175 12.73 -10.69 -13.79
N ASN A 176 13.17 -11.69 -14.57
CA ASN A 176 12.47 -12.04 -15.81
C ASN A 176 11.11 -12.64 -15.47
N VAL A 177 10.04 -11.98 -15.87
CA VAL A 177 8.67 -12.45 -15.61
C VAL A 177 7.82 -12.45 -16.88
N ASN A 178 6.84 -13.34 -16.93
CA ASN A 178 5.88 -13.42 -18.01
C ASN A 178 4.46 -13.35 -17.46
N GLY A 179 3.59 -12.66 -18.15
CA GLY A 179 2.18 -12.51 -17.81
C GLY A 179 1.65 -11.14 -18.23
N ASP A 180 0.36 -10.99 -18.07
CA ASP A 180 -0.31 -9.70 -18.27
C ASP A 180 -0.43 -9.01 -16.90
N TYR A 181 0.13 -7.81 -16.82
CA TYR A 181 0.14 -7.00 -15.60
C TYR A 181 -0.51 -5.64 -15.83
N ASN A 182 -1.26 -5.18 -14.85
CA ASN A 182 -1.76 -3.81 -14.80
C ASN A 182 -1.01 -3.01 -13.74
N LEU A 183 -0.85 -1.72 -14.03
CA LEU A 183 -0.50 -0.69 -13.06
C LEU A 183 -1.78 0.00 -12.60
N VAL A 184 -1.99 0.03 -11.29
CA VAL A 184 -3.04 0.81 -10.64
C VAL A 184 -2.42 1.92 -9.83
N VAL A 185 -2.99 3.12 -9.92
CA VAL A 185 -2.58 4.25 -9.10
C VAL A 185 -3.81 4.84 -8.42
N CYS A 186 -3.80 4.83 -7.10
CA CYS A 186 -4.88 5.30 -6.24
C CYS A 186 -4.49 6.59 -5.52
N LEU A 187 -5.49 7.40 -5.21
CA LEU A 187 -5.41 8.53 -4.31
C LEU A 187 -6.13 8.17 -3.01
N THR A 188 -5.45 8.31 -1.89
CA THR A 188 -6.01 8.10 -0.54
C THR A 188 -5.90 9.37 0.30
N GLU A 189 -6.69 9.47 1.36
CA GLU A 189 -6.63 10.58 2.32
C GLU A 189 -6.66 10.03 3.74
N SER A 190 -5.81 10.58 4.60
CA SER A 190 -5.74 10.27 6.03
C SER A 190 -6.15 11.46 6.88
N ASN A 191 -6.27 11.27 8.18
CA ASN A 191 -6.64 12.30 9.15
C ASN A 191 -8.03 12.92 8.91
N ILE A 192 -8.97 12.19 8.31
CA ILE A 192 -10.35 12.66 8.14
C ILE A 192 -11.09 12.47 9.46
N ILE A 193 -11.46 13.58 10.11
CA ILE A 193 -12.22 13.54 11.36
C ILE A 193 -13.71 13.47 11.05
N ASN A 194 -14.36 12.36 11.39
CA ASN A 194 -15.79 12.16 11.13
C ASN A 194 -16.39 11.09 12.04
N TRP A 195 -17.71 10.90 11.94
CA TRP A 195 -18.47 9.91 12.69
C TRP A 195 -18.07 8.47 12.30
N GLN A 196 -17.97 7.61 13.33
CA GLN A 196 -17.75 6.16 13.18
C GLN A 196 -18.51 5.41 14.29
N LYS A 197 -19.15 4.29 13.96
CA LYS A 197 -19.59 3.33 14.96
C LYS A 197 -18.39 2.51 15.44
N ASP A 198 -18.19 2.46 16.77
CA ASP A 198 -17.19 1.61 17.40
C ASP A 198 -17.86 0.79 18.51
N GLY A 199 -18.11 -0.49 18.25
CA GLY A 199 -18.92 -1.35 19.12
C GLY A 199 -20.33 -0.80 19.30
N GLN A 200 -20.66 -0.39 20.53
CA GLN A 200 -21.97 0.18 20.87
C GLN A 200 -21.99 1.73 20.82
N GLU A 201 -20.87 2.35 20.56
CA GLU A 201 -20.72 3.80 20.59
C GLU A 201 -20.79 4.42 19.19
N ASN A 202 -21.25 5.67 19.13
CA ASN A 202 -21.12 6.52 17.95
C ASN A 202 -20.04 7.56 18.28
N VAL A 203 -18.86 7.41 17.70
CA VAL A 203 -17.71 8.28 17.93
C VAL A 203 -17.75 9.41 16.92
N GLU A 204 -17.95 10.64 17.39
CA GLU A 204 -18.07 11.84 16.55
C GLU A 204 -16.75 12.25 15.92
N ASN A 205 -15.67 12.18 16.68
CA ASN A 205 -14.34 12.65 16.25
C ASN A 205 -13.41 11.45 16.01
N TYR A 206 -13.89 10.45 15.30
CA TYR A 206 -13.05 9.33 14.86
C TYR A 206 -12.14 9.79 13.71
N ILE A 207 -10.89 9.35 13.74
CA ILE A 207 -9.90 9.66 12.71
C ILE A 207 -9.88 8.50 11.71
N HIS A 208 -10.32 8.78 10.48
CA HIS A 208 -10.25 7.84 9.37
C HIS A 208 -8.94 8.04 8.62
N ASN A 209 -8.18 6.97 8.40
CA ASN A 209 -6.90 6.97 7.70
C ASN A 209 -6.97 6.12 6.45
N HIS A 210 -6.08 6.40 5.50
CA HIS A 210 -5.88 5.65 4.25
C HIS A 210 -7.15 5.47 3.41
N VAL A 211 -8.09 6.41 3.50
CA VAL A 211 -9.40 6.33 2.84
C VAL A 211 -9.23 6.48 1.34
N LEU A 212 -9.67 5.48 0.56
CA LEU A 212 -9.69 5.56 -0.90
C LEU A 212 -10.57 6.71 -1.36
N LYS A 213 -9.99 7.62 -2.15
CA LYS A 213 -10.69 8.78 -2.72
C LYS A 213 -10.92 8.63 -4.22
N SER A 214 -9.94 8.11 -4.95
CA SER A 214 -10.06 7.93 -6.40
C SER A 214 -9.04 6.89 -6.90
N VAL A 215 -9.29 6.36 -8.10
CA VAL A 215 -8.31 5.61 -8.89
C VAL A 215 -7.98 6.43 -10.12
N LEU A 216 -6.71 6.75 -10.30
CA LEU A 216 -6.22 7.60 -11.37
C LEU A 216 -5.97 6.81 -12.65
N THR A 217 -5.56 5.54 -12.52
CA THR A 217 -5.40 4.59 -13.61
C THR A 217 -5.53 3.15 -13.12
N ASP A 218 -6.03 2.27 -13.99
CA ASP A 218 -5.98 0.80 -13.90
C ASP A 218 -5.84 0.30 -15.34
N GLU A 219 -4.61 0.30 -15.83
CA GLU A 219 -4.32 0.00 -17.24
C GLU A 219 -3.13 -0.97 -17.34
N ASN A 220 -2.99 -1.60 -18.51
CA ASN A 220 -1.87 -2.48 -18.79
C ASN A 220 -0.54 -1.77 -18.48
N LEU A 221 0.33 -2.46 -17.72
CA LEU A 221 1.67 -1.97 -17.39
C LEU A 221 2.47 -1.67 -18.67
N SER A 222 2.34 -2.53 -19.69
CA SER A 222 2.85 -2.30 -21.02
C SER A 222 2.09 -3.17 -22.04
N ASN A 223 2.40 -3.00 -23.34
CA ASN A 223 1.86 -3.87 -24.39
C ASN A 223 2.61 -5.22 -24.50
N SER A 224 3.50 -5.53 -23.57
CA SER A 224 4.27 -6.78 -23.52
C SER A 224 3.66 -7.76 -22.52
N THR A 225 3.83 -9.05 -22.78
CA THR A 225 3.56 -10.13 -21.85
C THR A 225 4.85 -10.80 -21.36
N SER A 226 6.01 -10.25 -21.71
CA SER A 226 7.33 -10.70 -21.29
C SER A 226 8.16 -9.50 -20.86
N TYR A 227 8.67 -9.53 -19.66
CA TYR A 227 9.44 -8.46 -19.02
C TYR A 227 10.82 -9.00 -18.66
N ILE A 228 11.85 -8.25 -18.98
CA ILE A 228 13.25 -8.65 -18.80
C ILE A 228 13.86 -7.82 -17.66
N ALA A 229 14.61 -8.48 -16.79
CA ALA A 229 15.31 -7.81 -15.69
C ALA A 229 16.18 -6.66 -16.18
N GLY A 230 16.03 -5.50 -15.54
CA GLY A 230 16.67 -4.24 -15.92
C GLY A 230 15.83 -3.34 -16.82
N GLU A 231 14.68 -3.78 -17.31
CA GLU A 231 13.72 -2.89 -18.00
C GLU A 231 13.08 -1.92 -17.01
N GLN A 232 12.86 -0.69 -17.46
CA GLN A 232 12.10 0.34 -16.76
C GLN A 232 10.94 0.80 -17.65
N ILE A 233 9.75 0.89 -17.04
CA ILE A 233 8.54 1.36 -17.70
C ILE A 233 8.08 2.60 -16.95
N GLU A 234 7.97 3.72 -17.66
CA GLU A 234 7.52 4.98 -17.09
C GLU A 234 6.07 5.26 -17.49
N THR A 235 5.25 5.62 -16.52
CA THR A 235 3.86 6.05 -16.71
C THR A 235 3.68 7.44 -16.14
N LEU A 236 3.31 8.40 -16.99
CA LEU A 236 2.96 9.77 -16.59
C LEU A 236 1.44 9.90 -16.48
N ILE A 237 0.97 10.30 -15.31
CA ILE A 237 -0.45 10.53 -15.03
C ILE A 237 -0.64 12.01 -14.70
N ASN A 238 -1.49 12.69 -15.47
CA ASN A 238 -1.92 14.05 -15.15
C ASN A 238 -3.28 13.96 -14.47
N TYR A 239 -3.49 14.72 -13.42
CA TYR A 239 -4.75 14.77 -12.69
C TYR A 239 -5.09 16.20 -12.28
N ASP A 240 -6.37 16.42 -12.00
CA ASP A 240 -6.88 17.65 -11.41
C ASP A 240 -7.72 17.27 -10.18
N LEU A 241 -7.23 17.65 -9.01
CA LEU A 241 -7.82 17.21 -7.74
C LEU A 241 -9.26 17.69 -7.59
N ALA A 242 -9.56 18.92 -8.03
CA ALA A 242 -10.92 19.46 -7.94
C ALA A 242 -11.89 18.71 -8.85
N THR A 243 -11.43 18.27 -10.03
CA THR A 243 -12.23 17.44 -10.94
C THR A 243 -12.50 16.06 -10.35
N LEU A 244 -11.51 15.44 -9.71
CA LEU A 244 -11.67 14.13 -9.05
C LEU A 244 -12.66 14.23 -7.87
N GLU A 245 -12.51 15.25 -7.03
CA GLU A 245 -13.42 15.52 -5.92
C GLU A 245 -14.86 15.72 -6.39
N GLN A 246 -15.06 16.55 -7.43
CA GLN A 246 -16.38 16.77 -8.01
C GLN A 246 -16.98 15.48 -8.55
N SER A 247 -16.17 14.65 -9.23
CA SER A 247 -16.61 13.35 -9.75
C SER A 247 -17.08 12.41 -8.64
N ASN A 248 -16.40 12.43 -7.48
CA ASN A 248 -16.83 11.63 -6.33
C ASN A 248 -18.12 12.16 -5.68
N MET A 249 -18.27 13.48 -5.59
CA MET A 249 -19.53 14.10 -5.15
C MET A 249 -20.70 13.78 -6.10
N ASP A 250 -20.44 13.80 -7.40
CA ASP A 250 -21.42 13.45 -8.42
C ASP A 250 -21.81 11.96 -8.35
N TYR A 251 -20.83 11.07 -8.10
CA TYR A 251 -21.09 9.65 -7.85
C TYR A 251 -22.00 9.47 -6.63
N SER A 252 -21.68 10.11 -5.51
CA SER A 252 -22.49 10.06 -4.29
C SER A 252 -23.91 10.60 -4.51
N THR A 253 -24.06 11.68 -5.33
CA THR A 253 -25.36 12.28 -5.59
C THR A 253 -26.24 11.45 -6.51
N ASN A 254 -25.66 10.90 -7.58
CA ASN A 254 -26.41 10.42 -8.73
C ASN A 254 -26.42 8.90 -8.87
N THR A 255 -25.44 8.20 -8.26
CA THR A 255 -25.21 6.77 -8.52
C THR A 255 -25.21 5.93 -7.24
N ALA A 256 -24.50 6.34 -6.22
CA ALA A 256 -24.41 5.59 -4.97
C ALA A 256 -25.79 5.46 -4.29
N GLU A 257 -26.22 4.24 -4.01
CA GLU A 257 -27.53 4.01 -3.39
C GLU A 257 -27.61 4.73 -2.03
N LEU A 258 -28.59 5.61 -1.83
CA LEU A 258 -28.77 6.45 -0.66
C LEU A 258 -27.60 7.43 -0.42
N GLY A 259 -26.86 7.81 -1.44
CA GLY A 259 -25.88 8.88 -1.36
C GLY A 259 -26.53 10.26 -1.25
N ASN A 260 -25.77 11.26 -0.83
CA ASN A 260 -26.26 12.61 -0.57
C ASN A 260 -25.40 13.72 -1.15
N GLY A 261 -24.31 13.38 -1.87
CA GLY A 261 -23.38 14.31 -2.46
C GLY A 261 -22.34 14.90 -1.49
N ASN A 262 -22.41 14.58 -0.21
CA ASN A 262 -21.44 15.04 0.79
C ASN A 262 -20.20 14.14 0.85
N ALA A 263 -19.36 14.21 -0.20
CA ALA A 263 -18.17 13.37 -0.41
C ALA A 263 -16.93 14.20 -0.78
N GLY A 264 -17.02 15.53 -0.61
CA GLY A 264 -15.96 16.51 -0.88
C GLY A 264 -15.15 16.88 0.36
N ASP A 265 -14.68 18.14 0.40
CA ASP A 265 -13.82 18.68 1.45
C ASP A 265 -12.48 17.94 1.59
N TRP A 266 -11.89 17.57 0.45
CA TRP A 266 -10.62 16.88 0.38
C TRP A 266 -9.44 17.75 0.79
N ASN A 267 -8.52 17.22 1.57
CA ASN A 267 -7.33 17.94 2.02
C ASN A 267 -6.06 17.34 1.38
N ALA A 268 -5.52 18.02 0.38
CA ALA A 268 -4.34 17.60 -0.36
C ALA A 268 -3.12 17.31 0.55
N SER A 269 -2.95 18.07 1.64
CA SER A 269 -1.83 17.86 2.58
C SER A 269 -1.91 16.54 3.37
N ASN A 270 -3.07 15.88 3.34
CA ASN A 270 -3.30 14.59 4.02
C ASN A 270 -3.40 13.43 3.02
N MET A 271 -3.07 13.68 1.75
CA MET A 271 -3.22 12.68 0.69
C MET A 271 -1.92 11.93 0.39
N SER A 272 -2.10 10.69 0.00
CA SER A 272 -1.04 9.80 -0.50
C SER A 272 -1.44 9.21 -1.86
N ILE A 273 -0.42 8.88 -2.62
CA ILE A 273 -0.52 8.07 -3.83
C ILE A 273 -0.09 6.65 -3.48
N ILE A 274 -0.95 5.68 -3.78
CA ILE A 274 -0.61 4.27 -3.73
C ILE A 274 -0.54 3.76 -5.17
N ALA A 275 0.62 3.23 -5.57
CA ALA A 275 0.79 2.56 -6.85
C ALA A 275 1.03 1.07 -6.63
N TYR A 276 0.37 0.21 -7.40
CA TYR A 276 0.64 -1.22 -7.34
C TYR A 276 0.52 -1.90 -8.71
N ILE A 277 1.31 -2.95 -8.87
CA ILE A 277 1.31 -3.81 -10.06
C ILE A 277 0.65 -5.14 -9.69
N TYR A 278 -0.37 -5.54 -10.44
CA TYR A 278 -1.03 -6.83 -10.22
C TYR A 278 -1.09 -7.69 -11.49
N ASN A 279 -1.05 -8.99 -11.32
CA ASN A 279 -1.26 -9.94 -12.41
C ASN A 279 -2.75 -10.01 -12.77
N THR A 280 -3.11 -9.74 -14.02
CA THR A 280 -4.51 -9.64 -14.45
C THR A 280 -5.26 -10.97 -14.42
N THR A 281 -4.54 -12.10 -14.45
CA THR A 281 -5.12 -13.46 -14.38
C THR A 281 -5.37 -13.90 -12.94
N THR A 282 -4.35 -13.84 -12.09
CA THR A 282 -4.45 -14.30 -10.70
C THR A 282 -5.04 -13.25 -9.77
N LYS A 283 -5.05 -11.99 -10.18
CA LYS A 283 -5.36 -10.78 -9.40
C LYS A 283 -4.35 -10.47 -8.28
N GLU A 284 -3.36 -11.31 -8.05
CA GLU A 284 -2.33 -11.08 -7.03
C GLU A 284 -1.55 -9.80 -7.31
N ILE A 285 -1.33 -9.01 -6.26
CA ILE A 285 -0.51 -7.80 -6.29
C ILE A 285 0.95 -8.22 -6.11
N MET A 286 1.75 -7.92 -7.13
CA MET A 286 3.16 -8.29 -7.20
C MET A 286 4.04 -7.35 -6.37
N GLN A 287 3.70 -6.05 -6.35
CA GLN A 287 4.39 -5.01 -5.60
C GLN A 287 3.46 -3.81 -5.43
N ALA A 288 3.64 -3.10 -4.34
CA ALA A 288 2.99 -1.82 -4.06
C ALA A 288 3.99 -0.81 -3.52
N GLU A 289 3.68 0.48 -3.65
CA GLU A 289 4.45 1.59 -3.11
C GLU A 289 3.49 2.71 -2.73
N GLU A 290 3.85 3.46 -1.68
CA GLU A 290 3.11 4.64 -1.24
C GLU A 290 4.03 5.86 -1.17
N ALA A 291 3.53 7.00 -1.59
CA ALA A 291 4.20 8.29 -1.42
C ALA A 291 3.19 9.38 -1.08
N TYR A 292 3.58 10.32 -0.23
CA TYR A 292 2.76 11.49 0.05
C TYR A 292 2.62 12.36 -1.20
N LEU A 293 1.42 12.94 -1.36
CA LEU A 293 1.18 13.94 -2.38
C LEU A 293 1.93 15.21 -1.98
N ASN A 294 2.98 15.56 -2.73
CA ASN A 294 3.71 16.81 -2.49
C ASN A 294 2.94 17.99 -3.10
N GLU A 295 2.75 19.05 -2.32
CA GLU A 295 2.17 20.32 -2.76
C GLU A 295 3.13 21.14 -3.63
#